data_bb7f3f8006aacdc3a28703e5de24f6d5
#
_entry.id   bb7f3f8006aacdc3a28703e5de24f6d5
#
_cell.length_a   1.000
_cell.length_b   1.000
_cell.length_c   1.000
_cell.angle_alpha   90.00
_cell.angle_beta   90.00
_cell.angle_gamma   90.00
#
_symmetry.space_group_name_H-M   'P 1'
#
loop_
_entity.id
_entity.type
_entity.pdbx_description
1 polymer ?
#
loop_
_entity_poly.entity_id
_entity_poly.type
_entity_poly.pdbx_seq_one_letter_code
_entity_poly.pdbx_strand_id
1 'polypeptide(L)'
;MAAALAAAVCAAQTPAPRILSQPTSAKMSTLKGTLHPFAQPSLDAGRMPSDTRLAGISIFFSRTSAQQAALAQLLDDQQNPSSPLYHRWLTPRQFAARFGMAQSDIDKVQLWLQQQGFSIDSVSHGRNLIRFSGTAGQVEQAFQTQMHYYNIDGRKIFAPSTALSVPAAFASTVANVGNLSSFRPRAQYVPYRPANPRAAFTSSQTGSVFFAPGDIKVAYDMNSVISAGNDGTGQTNVIAGQSAVSLTDVSNFQTAAGSTPKSPITVLVPGSGSSATYAGDQGESDLDLEWSSTMAPGATVYFIYTGGSPNYNVFDSIDFAIDNRLGNVISISYGACEAGNSPSTLTQFESIYPQAAAQGQTMVTASGDQGSTACFQSPTTTSPPLATQEALTVNYPASSAYVTAVGGTEAPSADIINSVTGTGANASTYWETPGASDEITSLLKY
;
A
#
# COMPACT_ATOMS: atom_id res chain seq x y z
N MET A 1 39.77 -23.96 -29.43
CA MET A 1 38.99 -24.71 -28.43
C MET A 1 37.86 -23.79 -27.97
N ALA A 2 36.63 -24.01 -28.46
CA ALA A 2 35.45 -23.26 -28.09
C ALA A 2 34.87 -23.90 -26.82
N ALA A 3 34.96 -23.23 -25.70
CA ALA A 3 34.29 -23.63 -24.46
C ALA A 3 32.80 -23.38 -24.61
N ALA A 4 32.01 -24.40 -24.76
CA ALA A 4 30.57 -24.36 -24.68
C ALA A 4 30.18 -24.06 -23.22
N LEU A 5 29.78 -22.83 -22.91
CA LEU A 5 29.10 -22.50 -21.67
C LEU A 5 27.72 -23.18 -21.69
N ALA A 6 27.62 -24.32 -21.04
CA ALA A 6 26.34 -24.93 -20.73
C ALA A 6 25.59 -23.99 -19.75
N ALA A 7 24.69 -23.15 -20.25
CA ALA A 7 23.72 -22.46 -19.45
C ALA A 7 22.85 -23.54 -18.79
N ALA A 8 23.10 -23.85 -17.53
CA ALA A 8 22.20 -24.62 -16.71
C ALA A 8 20.91 -23.77 -16.56
N VAL A 9 19.98 -23.95 -17.47
CA VAL A 9 18.61 -23.54 -17.31
C VAL A 9 18.11 -24.33 -16.10
N CYS A 10 18.15 -23.70 -14.92
CA CYS A 10 17.52 -24.25 -13.75
C CYS A 10 16.02 -24.36 -14.11
N ALA A 11 15.61 -25.56 -14.51
CA ALA A 11 14.22 -25.83 -14.84
C ALA A 11 13.39 -25.47 -13.61
N ALA A 12 12.64 -24.38 -13.68
CA ALA A 12 11.78 -23.95 -12.61
C ALA A 12 10.82 -25.13 -12.32
N GLN A 13 10.98 -25.76 -11.16
CA GLN A 13 10.09 -26.83 -10.76
C GLN A 13 8.70 -26.20 -10.61
N THR A 14 7.76 -26.67 -11.42
CA THR A 14 6.35 -26.27 -11.30
C THR A 14 5.90 -26.55 -9.87
N PRO A 15 5.21 -25.60 -9.20
CA PRO A 15 4.74 -25.81 -7.83
C PRO A 15 3.96 -27.12 -7.70
N ALA A 16 4.40 -27.99 -6.80
CA ALA A 16 3.73 -29.26 -6.54
C ALA A 16 2.39 -29.02 -5.84
N PRO A 17 1.35 -29.81 -6.15
CA PRO A 17 0.07 -29.77 -5.42
C PRO A 17 0.27 -30.02 -3.92
N ARG A 18 -0.32 -29.19 -3.09
CA ARG A 18 -0.28 -29.28 -1.62
C ARG A 18 -1.60 -29.67 -1.00
N ILE A 19 -2.71 -29.48 -1.75
CA ILE A 19 -4.05 -29.88 -1.34
C ILE A 19 -4.32 -31.27 -1.88
N LEU A 20 -4.06 -32.30 -1.06
CA LEU A 20 -4.08 -33.70 -1.49
C LEU A 20 -5.50 -34.30 -1.52
N SER A 21 -6.42 -33.73 -0.78
CA SER A 21 -7.84 -34.17 -0.73
C SER A 21 -8.79 -33.04 -1.11
N GLN A 22 -10.00 -33.39 -1.52
CA GLN A 22 -11.03 -32.37 -1.79
C GLN A 22 -11.38 -31.62 -0.50
N PRO A 23 -11.35 -30.29 -0.47
CA PRO A 23 -11.77 -29.52 0.69
C PRO A 23 -13.24 -29.76 1.01
N THR A 24 -13.55 -29.95 2.28
CA THR A 24 -14.94 -30.08 2.78
C THR A 24 -15.07 -29.32 4.09
N SER A 25 -16.28 -28.83 4.38
CA SER A 25 -16.59 -28.20 5.68
C SER A 25 -16.77 -29.21 6.82
N ALA A 26 -16.65 -30.53 6.57
CA ALA A 26 -16.77 -31.57 7.60
C ALA A 26 -15.58 -31.54 8.60
N LYS A 27 -14.41 -31.09 8.17
CA LYS A 27 -13.24 -30.98 9.04
C LYS A 27 -12.61 -29.60 8.81
N MET A 28 -12.79 -28.72 9.78
CA MET A 28 -12.28 -27.35 9.76
C MET A 28 -11.05 -27.22 10.65
N SER A 29 -10.23 -26.24 10.37
CA SER A 29 -9.04 -25.86 11.14
C SER A 29 -9.04 -24.36 11.36
N THR A 30 -8.91 -23.93 12.60
CA THR A 30 -8.87 -22.51 12.96
C THR A 30 -7.56 -21.89 12.53
N LEU A 31 -7.63 -20.76 11.84
CA LEU A 31 -6.48 -19.94 11.47
C LEU A 31 -6.08 -19.06 12.66
N LYS A 32 -4.83 -19.17 13.05
CA LYS A 32 -4.29 -18.35 14.15
C LYS A 32 -4.07 -16.91 13.70
N GLY A 33 -4.33 -15.98 14.63
CA GLY A 33 -4.01 -14.55 14.44
C GLY A 33 -4.92 -13.81 13.45
N THR A 34 -6.10 -14.35 13.11
CA THR A 34 -7.05 -13.71 12.18
C THR A 34 -8.00 -12.73 12.85
N LEU A 35 -8.07 -12.71 14.18
CA LEU A 35 -8.90 -11.76 14.92
C LEU A 35 -8.21 -10.39 14.95
N HIS A 36 -8.93 -9.36 14.54
CA HIS A 36 -8.40 -7.99 14.58
C HIS A 36 -8.29 -7.52 16.04
N PRO A 37 -7.17 -6.86 16.45
CA PRO A 37 -6.97 -6.43 17.84
C PRO A 37 -8.07 -5.50 18.38
N PHE A 38 -8.71 -4.71 17.52
CA PHE A 38 -9.80 -3.80 17.88
C PHE A 38 -11.19 -4.44 17.81
N ALA A 39 -11.32 -5.70 17.38
CA ALA A 39 -12.58 -6.44 17.43
C ALA A 39 -12.81 -6.98 18.86
N GLN A 40 -13.04 -6.06 19.81
CA GLN A 40 -13.17 -6.36 21.24
C GLN A 40 -14.63 -6.35 21.69
N PRO A 41 -15.05 -7.22 22.63
CA PRO A 41 -16.41 -7.24 23.13
C PRO A 41 -16.91 -5.92 23.70
N SER A 42 -16.01 -5.12 24.30
CA SER A 42 -16.34 -3.79 24.84
C SER A 42 -16.70 -2.74 23.77
N LEU A 43 -16.33 -2.99 22.52
CA LEU A 43 -16.59 -2.12 21.37
C LEU A 43 -17.68 -2.67 20.45
N ASP A 44 -18.22 -3.85 20.78
CA ASP A 44 -19.21 -4.54 19.97
C ASP A 44 -20.51 -3.74 19.89
N ALA A 45 -20.93 -3.45 18.65
CA ALA A 45 -22.15 -2.71 18.32
C ALA A 45 -23.22 -3.61 17.64
N GLY A 46 -23.09 -4.92 17.81
CA GLY A 46 -24.04 -5.91 17.38
C GLY A 46 -23.70 -6.60 16.05
N ARG A 47 -24.42 -7.69 15.80
CA ARG A 47 -24.21 -8.55 14.64
C ARG A 47 -24.58 -7.84 13.33
N MET A 48 -23.80 -8.09 12.30
CA MET A 48 -24.10 -7.66 10.93
C MET A 48 -25.30 -8.44 10.36
N PRO A 49 -26.23 -7.80 9.61
CA PRO A 49 -27.27 -8.55 8.90
C PRO A 49 -26.68 -9.56 7.94
N SER A 50 -27.24 -10.78 7.96
CA SER A 50 -26.69 -11.91 7.20
C SER A 50 -26.74 -11.75 5.69
N ASP A 51 -27.61 -10.88 5.18
CA ASP A 51 -27.78 -10.54 3.76
C ASP A 51 -26.84 -9.42 3.30
N THR A 52 -26.08 -8.80 4.23
CA THR A 52 -25.11 -7.75 3.88
C THR A 52 -24.09 -8.29 2.91
N ARG A 53 -23.97 -7.64 1.75
CA ARG A 53 -23.01 -8.06 0.72
C ARG A 53 -21.60 -7.62 1.09
N LEU A 54 -20.67 -8.55 0.97
CA LEU A 54 -19.22 -8.34 1.12
C LEU A 54 -18.53 -8.69 -0.21
N ALA A 55 -17.90 -7.71 -0.82
CA ALA A 55 -17.19 -7.86 -2.09
C ALA A 55 -15.69 -8.04 -1.85
N GLY A 56 -15.01 -8.73 -2.75
CA GLY A 56 -13.54 -8.78 -2.79
C GLY A 56 -12.88 -9.45 -1.59
N ILE A 57 -13.61 -10.32 -0.87
CA ILE A 57 -13.01 -11.17 0.16
C ILE A 57 -11.87 -11.96 -0.49
N SER A 58 -10.75 -12.12 0.20
CA SER A 58 -9.57 -12.69 -0.42
C SER A 58 -8.96 -13.81 0.42
N ILE A 59 -8.70 -14.98 -0.16
CA ILE A 59 -7.83 -15.99 0.44
C ILE A 59 -6.43 -15.80 -0.08
N PHE A 60 -5.48 -15.52 0.82
CA PHE A 60 -4.06 -15.39 0.54
C PHE A 60 -3.33 -16.68 0.86
N PHE A 61 -2.40 -17.07 -0.01
CA PHE A 61 -1.67 -18.32 0.12
C PHE A 61 -0.22 -18.10 0.55
N SER A 62 0.24 -18.96 1.45
CA SER A 62 1.63 -19.01 1.89
C SER A 62 2.48 -19.87 0.96
N ARG A 63 3.73 -19.51 0.81
CA ARG A 63 4.76 -20.35 0.18
C ARG A 63 5.22 -21.44 1.15
N THR A 64 5.76 -22.53 0.61
CA THR A 64 6.50 -23.52 1.41
C THR A 64 7.84 -22.93 1.85
N SER A 65 8.48 -23.49 2.89
CA SER A 65 9.80 -23.06 3.32
C SER A 65 10.85 -23.20 2.19
N ALA A 66 10.73 -24.22 1.35
CA ALA A 66 11.62 -24.39 0.19
C ALA A 66 11.38 -23.30 -0.86
N GLN A 67 10.13 -22.95 -1.16
CA GLN A 67 9.80 -21.84 -2.06
C GLN A 67 10.28 -20.50 -1.50
N GLN A 68 10.13 -20.28 -0.19
CA GLN A 68 10.60 -19.06 0.45
C GLN A 68 12.12 -18.91 0.39
N ALA A 69 12.88 -20.00 0.66
CA ALA A 69 14.34 -20.01 0.54
C ALA A 69 14.79 -19.78 -0.91
N ALA A 70 14.13 -20.44 -1.88
CA ALA A 70 14.44 -20.25 -3.29
C ALA A 70 14.10 -18.83 -3.79
N LEU A 71 13.07 -18.20 -3.23
CA LEU A 71 12.72 -16.81 -3.54
C LEU A 71 13.75 -15.85 -2.96
N ALA A 72 14.17 -16.03 -1.70
CA ALA A 72 15.21 -15.22 -1.08
C ALA A 72 16.52 -15.30 -1.90
N GLN A 73 16.95 -16.49 -2.29
CA GLN A 73 18.14 -16.67 -3.13
C GLN A 73 17.98 -15.98 -4.50
N LEU A 74 16.78 -16.03 -5.11
CA LEU A 74 16.54 -15.32 -6.37
C LEU A 74 16.67 -13.80 -6.19
N LEU A 75 16.12 -13.25 -5.11
CA LEU A 75 16.19 -11.81 -4.85
C LEU A 75 17.65 -11.36 -4.64
N ASP A 76 18.44 -12.13 -3.91
CA ASP A 76 19.87 -11.89 -3.74
C ASP A 76 20.61 -11.94 -5.08
N ASP A 77 20.34 -12.96 -5.89
CA ASP A 77 20.94 -13.11 -7.21
C ASP A 77 20.57 -11.97 -8.17
N GLN A 78 19.33 -11.50 -8.12
CA GLN A 78 18.85 -10.38 -8.95
C GLN A 78 19.51 -9.05 -8.59
N GLN A 79 20.03 -8.90 -7.38
CA GLN A 79 20.74 -7.70 -6.92
C GLN A 79 22.28 -7.84 -7.01
N ASN A 80 22.79 -9.03 -7.25
CA ASN A 80 24.23 -9.28 -7.32
C ASN A 80 24.76 -9.07 -8.75
N PRO A 81 25.61 -8.05 -9.01
CA PRO A 81 26.16 -7.78 -10.34
C PRO A 81 26.97 -8.96 -10.93
N SER A 82 27.47 -9.87 -10.08
CA SER A 82 28.24 -11.04 -10.52
C SER A 82 27.35 -12.25 -10.88
N SER A 83 26.05 -12.18 -10.58
CA SER A 83 25.12 -13.26 -10.87
C SER A 83 24.61 -13.18 -12.32
N PRO A 84 24.46 -14.32 -13.02
CA PRO A 84 23.81 -14.37 -14.33
C PRO A 84 22.32 -13.97 -14.26
N LEU A 85 21.74 -13.89 -13.06
CA LEU A 85 20.37 -13.45 -12.82
C LEU A 85 20.28 -11.96 -12.47
N TYR A 86 21.39 -11.22 -12.49
CA TYR A 86 21.40 -9.78 -12.22
C TYR A 86 20.40 -9.04 -13.10
N HIS A 87 19.48 -8.32 -12.47
CA HIS A 87 18.38 -7.59 -13.11
C HIS A 87 17.48 -8.44 -14.05
N ARG A 88 17.43 -9.77 -13.85
CA ARG A 88 16.53 -10.65 -14.58
C ARG A 88 15.18 -10.76 -13.86
N TRP A 89 14.37 -9.73 -14.04
CA TRP A 89 13.07 -9.58 -13.38
C TRP A 89 12.03 -10.56 -13.92
N LEU A 90 11.21 -11.10 -13.02
CA LEU A 90 10.13 -12.00 -13.41
C LEU A 90 8.90 -11.23 -13.89
N THR A 91 8.13 -11.85 -14.77
CA THR A 91 6.73 -11.47 -14.99
C THR A 91 5.86 -12.12 -13.90
N PRO A 92 4.62 -11.62 -13.64
CA PRO A 92 3.69 -12.24 -12.69
C PRO A 92 3.47 -13.74 -12.96
N ARG A 93 3.33 -14.13 -14.23
CA ARG A 93 3.16 -15.54 -14.60
C ARG A 93 4.43 -16.39 -14.36
N GLN A 94 5.61 -15.82 -14.55
CA GLN A 94 6.86 -16.51 -14.21
C GLN A 94 7.02 -16.65 -12.70
N PHE A 95 6.60 -15.63 -11.93
CA PHE A 95 6.53 -15.72 -10.48
C PHE A 95 5.57 -16.84 -10.04
N ALA A 96 4.37 -16.89 -10.59
CA ALA A 96 3.38 -17.93 -10.32
C ALA A 96 3.91 -19.33 -10.63
N ALA A 97 4.64 -19.48 -11.75
CA ALA A 97 5.20 -20.77 -12.17
C ALA A 97 6.28 -21.30 -11.22
N ARG A 98 6.89 -20.45 -10.40
CA ARG A 98 7.95 -20.82 -9.44
C ARG A 98 7.48 -20.81 -7.99
N PHE A 99 6.69 -19.81 -7.61
CA PHE A 99 6.42 -19.47 -6.21
C PHE A 99 4.93 -19.40 -5.88
N GLY A 100 4.04 -19.47 -6.87
CA GLY A 100 2.59 -19.48 -6.67
C GLY A 100 2.07 -20.85 -6.23
N MET A 101 0.76 -20.93 -6.04
CA MET A 101 0.08 -22.20 -5.83
C MET A 101 0.03 -23.03 -7.13
N ALA A 102 -0.01 -24.35 -6.98
CA ALA A 102 -0.33 -25.23 -8.11
C ALA A 102 -1.74 -24.91 -8.64
N GLN A 103 -1.95 -24.92 -9.96
CA GLN A 103 -3.25 -24.62 -10.54
C GLN A 103 -4.34 -25.56 -10.00
N SER A 104 -4.04 -26.86 -9.87
CA SER A 104 -4.96 -27.84 -9.30
C SER A 104 -5.40 -27.55 -7.87
N ASP A 105 -4.57 -26.87 -7.08
CA ASP A 105 -4.93 -26.44 -5.72
C ASP A 105 -5.85 -25.22 -5.75
N ILE A 106 -5.54 -24.25 -6.63
CA ILE A 106 -6.44 -23.10 -6.90
C ILE A 106 -7.83 -23.60 -7.30
N ASP A 107 -7.91 -24.55 -8.25
CA ASP A 107 -9.18 -25.10 -8.74
C ASP A 107 -10.00 -25.75 -7.60
N LYS A 108 -9.32 -26.49 -6.70
CA LYS A 108 -9.98 -27.10 -5.53
C LYS A 108 -10.55 -26.08 -4.55
N VAL A 109 -9.80 -24.98 -4.28
CA VAL A 109 -10.26 -23.93 -3.39
C VAL A 109 -11.40 -23.14 -4.03
N GLN A 110 -11.30 -22.83 -5.32
CA GLN A 110 -12.41 -22.17 -6.05
C GLN A 110 -13.69 -23.01 -6.02
N LEU A 111 -13.59 -24.32 -6.28
CA LEU A 111 -14.73 -25.21 -6.23
C LEU A 111 -15.37 -25.24 -4.84
N TRP A 112 -14.56 -25.29 -3.77
CA TRP A 112 -15.08 -25.22 -2.40
C TRP A 112 -15.80 -23.89 -2.13
N LEU A 113 -15.23 -22.76 -2.51
CA LEU A 113 -15.87 -21.44 -2.36
C LEU A 113 -17.21 -21.37 -3.09
N GLN A 114 -17.27 -21.87 -4.32
CA GLN A 114 -18.52 -21.93 -5.10
C GLN A 114 -19.56 -22.83 -4.44
N GLN A 115 -19.15 -23.94 -3.82
CA GLN A 115 -20.04 -24.83 -3.06
C GLN A 115 -20.58 -24.16 -1.77
N GLN A 116 -19.85 -23.18 -1.22
CA GLN A 116 -20.35 -22.33 -0.12
C GLN A 116 -21.23 -21.16 -0.62
N GLY A 117 -21.50 -21.08 -1.92
CA GLY A 117 -22.34 -20.06 -2.54
C GLY A 117 -21.64 -18.74 -2.90
N PHE A 118 -20.32 -18.66 -2.78
CA PHE A 118 -19.56 -17.47 -3.18
C PHE A 118 -19.41 -17.38 -4.70
N SER A 119 -19.35 -16.14 -5.20
CA SER A 119 -18.93 -15.84 -6.56
C SER A 119 -17.41 -15.61 -6.60
N ILE A 120 -16.70 -16.28 -7.50
CA ILE A 120 -15.27 -16.02 -7.72
C ILE A 120 -15.12 -14.76 -8.56
N ASP A 121 -14.43 -13.77 -8.05
CA ASP A 121 -14.18 -12.49 -8.73
C ASP A 121 -12.91 -12.58 -9.60
N SER A 122 -11.80 -13.10 -9.04
CA SER A 122 -10.54 -13.28 -9.76
C SER A 122 -9.58 -14.25 -9.05
N VAL A 123 -8.57 -14.68 -9.79
CA VAL A 123 -7.34 -15.29 -9.26
C VAL A 123 -6.18 -14.44 -9.70
N SER A 124 -5.28 -14.09 -8.78
CA SER A 124 -4.10 -13.28 -9.11
C SER A 124 -3.20 -13.96 -10.14
N HIS A 125 -2.55 -13.16 -10.98
CA HIS A 125 -1.56 -13.65 -11.95
C HIS A 125 -0.39 -14.38 -11.26
N GLY A 126 -0.04 -13.93 -10.03
CA GLY A 126 0.94 -14.56 -9.16
C GLY A 126 0.48 -15.88 -8.53
N ARG A 127 -0.78 -16.24 -8.63
CA ARG A 127 -1.44 -17.39 -7.97
C ARG A 127 -1.16 -17.45 -6.47
N ASN A 128 -1.15 -16.29 -5.84
CA ASN A 128 -0.96 -16.12 -4.39
C ASN A 128 -2.24 -15.67 -3.67
N LEU A 129 -3.31 -15.33 -4.42
CA LEU A 129 -4.62 -15.03 -3.84
C LEU A 129 -5.77 -15.40 -4.79
N ILE A 130 -6.95 -15.66 -4.17
CA ILE A 130 -8.26 -15.78 -4.84
C ILE A 130 -9.17 -14.71 -4.25
N ARG A 131 -9.78 -13.86 -5.10
CA ARG A 131 -10.83 -12.91 -4.71
C ARG A 131 -12.21 -13.50 -5.00
N PHE A 132 -13.13 -13.27 -4.07
CA PHE A 132 -14.51 -13.76 -4.17
C PHE A 132 -15.45 -12.84 -3.41
N SER A 133 -16.75 -12.94 -3.69
CA SER A 133 -17.78 -12.11 -3.09
C SER A 133 -18.96 -12.97 -2.62
N GLY A 134 -19.64 -12.49 -1.57
CA GLY A 134 -20.81 -13.17 -1.02
C GLY A 134 -21.52 -12.30 0.01
N THR A 135 -22.30 -12.94 0.91
CA THR A 135 -22.98 -12.29 2.01
C THR A 135 -22.30 -12.56 3.35
N ALA A 136 -22.59 -11.75 4.36
CA ALA A 136 -22.11 -11.97 5.71
C ALA A 136 -22.51 -13.35 6.25
N GLY A 137 -23.73 -13.81 5.98
CA GLY A 137 -24.19 -15.13 6.38
C GLY A 137 -23.42 -16.28 5.72
N GLN A 138 -23.04 -16.14 4.45
CA GLN A 138 -22.16 -17.10 3.78
C GLN A 138 -20.76 -17.12 4.41
N VAL A 139 -20.20 -15.94 4.74
CA VAL A 139 -18.91 -15.83 5.46
C VAL A 139 -19.00 -16.54 6.82
N GLU A 140 -20.04 -16.27 7.59
CA GLU A 140 -20.23 -16.86 8.92
C GLU A 140 -20.29 -18.39 8.87
N GLN A 141 -21.04 -18.91 7.91
CA GLN A 141 -21.19 -20.36 7.71
C GLN A 141 -19.88 -21.00 7.21
N ALA A 142 -19.24 -20.42 6.18
CA ALA A 142 -18.07 -21.00 5.54
C ALA A 142 -16.82 -20.94 6.40
N PHE A 143 -16.64 -19.85 7.16
CA PHE A 143 -15.42 -19.59 7.97
C PHE A 143 -15.63 -19.75 9.47
N GLN A 144 -16.81 -20.22 9.91
CA GLN A 144 -17.17 -20.51 11.30
C GLN A 144 -16.91 -19.33 12.25
N THR A 145 -17.37 -18.15 11.86
CA THR A 145 -17.29 -16.91 12.63
C THR A 145 -18.64 -16.22 12.68
N GLN A 146 -18.72 -15.04 13.30
CA GLN A 146 -19.84 -14.13 13.18
C GLN A 146 -19.29 -12.75 12.74
N MET A 147 -20.02 -12.09 11.85
CA MET A 147 -19.68 -10.75 11.41
C MET A 147 -20.37 -9.72 12.31
N HIS A 148 -19.60 -8.88 12.98
CA HIS A 148 -20.09 -7.87 13.90
C HIS A 148 -19.67 -6.47 13.46
N TYR A 149 -20.46 -5.50 13.92
CA TYR A 149 -20.06 -4.10 13.91
C TYR A 149 -19.39 -3.76 15.23
N TYR A 150 -18.45 -2.81 15.17
CA TYR A 150 -17.74 -2.25 16.32
C TYR A 150 -17.82 -0.73 16.26
N ASN A 151 -18.02 -0.08 17.40
CA ASN A 151 -17.98 1.37 17.50
C ASN A 151 -16.60 1.79 18.02
N ILE A 152 -15.80 2.39 17.11
CA ILE A 152 -14.46 2.85 17.43
C ILE A 152 -14.39 4.35 17.16
N ASP A 153 -14.31 5.14 18.23
CA ASP A 153 -14.26 6.60 18.19
C ASP A 153 -15.38 7.20 17.33
N GLY A 154 -16.62 6.71 17.53
CA GLY A 154 -17.82 7.14 16.81
C GLY A 154 -17.97 6.59 15.40
N ARG A 155 -17.02 5.80 14.92
CA ARG A 155 -17.10 5.15 13.59
C ARG A 155 -17.60 3.72 13.72
N LYS A 156 -18.58 3.37 12.90
CA LYS A 156 -19.10 2.02 12.81
C LYS A 156 -18.26 1.21 11.82
N ILE A 157 -17.46 0.29 12.36
CA ILE A 157 -16.54 -0.60 11.60
C ILE A 157 -17.03 -2.03 11.73
N PHE A 158 -16.85 -2.86 10.72
CA PHE A 158 -17.16 -4.28 10.84
C PHE A 158 -15.91 -5.15 10.78
N ALA A 159 -15.98 -6.30 11.45
CA ALA A 159 -14.98 -7.36 11.41
C ALA A 159 -15.57 -8.68 11.90
N PRO A 160 -14.87 -9.83 11.67
CA PRO A 160 -15.16 -11.09 12.36
C PRO A 160 -15.01 -10.93 13.88
N SER A 161 -15.93 -11.54 14.64
CA SER A 161 -15.89 -11.51 16.12
C SER A 161 -15.07 -12.64 16.74
N THR A 162 -14.72 -13.65 15.92
CA THR A 162 -13.90 -14.80 16.32
C THR A 162 -12.89 -15.12 15.23
N ALA A 163 -11.87 -15.91 15.59
CA ALA A 163 -10.88 -16.39 14.64
C ALA A 163 -11.55 -17.22 13.53
N LEU A 164 -11.08 -17.04 12.31
CA LEU A 164 -11.60 -17.71 11.13
C LEU A 164 -11.16 -19.18 11.08
N SER A 165 -11.98 -20.03 10.51
CA SER A 165 -11.64 -21.42 10.21
C SER A 165 -11.78 -21.71 8.72
N VAL A 166 -10.93 -22.60 8.21
CA VAL A 166 -10.98 -23.08 6.82
C VAL A 166 -10.91 -24.61 6.81
N PRO A 167 -11.31 -25.28 5.72
CA PRO A 167 -11.13 -26.73 5.60
C PRO A 167 -9.70 -27.15 5.91
N ALA A 168 -9.54 -28.16 6.76
CA ALA A 168 -8.24 -28.67 7.18
C ALA A 168 -7.38 -29.13 5.99
N ALA A 169 -8.01 -29.52 4.88
CA ALA A 169 -7.34 -29.94 3.66
C ALA A 169 -6.41 -28.88 3.07
N PHE A 170 -6.68 -27.59 3.28
CA PHE A 170 -5.84 -26.51 2.78
C PHE A 170 -5.41 -25.47 3.85
N ALA A 171 -5.72 -25.69 5.11
CA ALA A 171 -5.38 -24.72 6.19
C ALA A 171 -3.88 -24.38 6.24
N SER A 172 -3.00 -25.35 5.98
CA SER A 172 -1.55 -25.14 5.95
C SER A 172 -1.06 -24.32 4.75
N THR A 173 -1.93 -24.06 3.77
CA THR A 173 -1.59 -23.25 2.59
C THR A 173 -2.09 -21.81 2.70
N VAL A 174 -2.93 -21.49 3.67
CA VAL A 174 -3.56 -20.18 3.84
C VAL A 174 -2.71 -19.30 4.75
N ALA A 175 -2.33 -18.13 4.24
CA ALA A 175 -1.72 -17.08 5.03
C ALA A 175 -2.77 -16.27 5.79
N ASN A 176 -3.87 -15.90 5.11
CA ASN A 176 -4.99 -15.17 5.70
C ASN A 176 -6.26 -15.31 4.83
N VAL A 177 -7.41 -15.00 5.43
CA VAL A 177 -8.63 -14.62 4.72
C VAL A 177 -8.89 -13.15 5.01
N GLY A 178 -8.54 -12.30 4.05
CA GLY A 178 -8.55 -10.85 4.18
C GLY A 178 -9.81 -10.19 3.61
N ASN A 179 -9.87 -8.87 3.73
CA ASN A 179 -10.98 -8.01 3.30
C ASN A 179 -12.32 -8.37 3.99
N LEU A 180 -12.25 -8.92 5.20
CA LEU A 180 -13.40 -9.18 6.07
C LEU A 180 -13.56 -8.09 7.15
N SER A 181 -12.86 -6.99 7.03
CA SER A 181 -13.03 -5.84 7.92
C SER A 181 -13.01 -4.52 7.16
N SER A 182 -13.63 -3.51 7.75
CA SER A 182 -13.59 -2.13 7.25
C SER A 182 -12.59 -1.25 8.02
N PHE A 183 -11.62 -1.85 8.69
CA PHE A 183 -10.45 -1.11 9.19
C PHE A 183 -9.61 -0.67 7.99
N ARG A 184 -9.36 0.63 7.91
CA ARG A 184 -8.60 1.23 6.81
C ARG A 184 -7.28 1.78 7.33
N PRO A 185 -6.17 1.60 6.61
CA PRO A 185 -4.95 2.33 6.88
C PRO A 185 -5.20 3.84 6.76
N ARG A 186 -4.37 4.62 7.45
CA ARG A 186 -4.51 6.08 7.46
C ARG A 186 -3.53 6.71 6.50
N ALA A 187 -3.96 7.81 5.90
CA ALA A 187 -3.06 8.73 5.24
C ALA A 187 -1.99 9.20 6.24
N GLN A 188 -0.73 9.19 5.82
CA GLN A 188 0.41 9.56 6.64
C GLN A 188 0.77 11.03 6.36
N TYR A 189 -0.19 11.92 6.60
CA TYR A 189 0.03 13.35 6.50
C TYR A 189 -0.85 14.12 7.48
N VAL A 190 -0.34 15.23 7.98
CA VAL A 190 -1.10 16.15 8.82
C VAL A 190 -1.52 17.36 7.97
N PRO A 191 -2.82 17.50 7.63
CA PRO A 191 -3.27 18.59 6.79
C PRO A 191 -3.05 19.93 7.50
N TYR A 192 -2.31 20.83 6.88
CA TYR A 192 -2.29 22.22 7.30
C TYR A 192 -3.61 22.89 6.92
N ARG A 193 -4.32 23.42 7.93
CA ARG A 193 -5.51 24.24 7.72
C ARG A 193 -5.15 25.68 8.07
N PRO A 194 -4.97 26.58 7.07
CA PRO A 194 -4.82 27.99 7.35
C PRO A 194 -6.11 28.52 8.00
N ALA A 195 -5.98 29.50 8.88
CA ALA A 195 -7.12 30.14 9.54
C ALA A 195 -8.11 30.81 8.54
N ASN A 196 -7.67 31.05 7.30
CA ASN A 196 -8.49 31.51 6.18
C ASN A 196 -8.28 30.59 4.98
N PRO A 197 -9.27 29.72 4.62
CA PRO A 197 -9.16 28.85 3.45
C PRO A 197 -9.36 29.66 2.17
N ARG A 198 -8.31 30.23 1.63
CA ARG A 198 -8.25 30.67 0.24
C ARG A 198 -7.27 29.75 -0.47
N ALA A 199 -7.56 29.45 -1.75
CA ALA A 199 -6.68 28.64 -2.60
C ALA A 199 -5.22 29.09 -2.39
N ALA A 200 -4.47 28.25 -1.73
CA ALA A 200 -3.28 28.66 -1.04
C ALA A 200 -2.06 28.42 -1.91
N PHE A 201 -1.79 29.35 -2.80
CA PHE A 201 -0.53 29.34 -3.56
C PHE A 201 0.31 30.60 -3.29
N THR A 202 0.08 31.32 -2.20
CA THR A 202 0.93 32.46 -1.86
C THR A 202 1.17 32.55 -0.36
N SER A 203 2.40 32.47 0.06
CA SER A 203 2.86 32.70 1.43
C SER A 203 2.48 34.11 1.94
N SER A 204 2.34 35.08 1.06
CA SER A 204 1.94 36.45 1.37
C SER A 204 0.55 36.59 2.00
N GLN A 205 -0.33 35.59 1.87
CA GLN A 205 -1.70 35.67 2.42
C GLN A 205 -1.80 35.28 3.90
N THR A 206 -0.87 34.48 4.41
CA THR A 206 -0.94 33.93 5.78
C THR A 206 0.26 34.26 6.63
N GLY A 207 1.32 34.85 6.07
CA GLY A 207 2.64 34.98 6.71
C GLY A 207 3.33 33.62 6.96
N SER A 208 2.82 32.57 6.31
CA SER A 208 3.35 31.21 6.41
C SER A 208 4.26 30.92 5.22
N VAL A 209 5.32 30.16 5.47
CA VAL A 209 6.27 29.72 4.45
C VAL A 209 5.96 28.28 4.08
N PHE A 210 6.00 28.01 2.80
CA PHE A 210 5.75 26.68 2.25
C PHE A 210 6.87 26.34 1.29
N PHE A 211 7.31 25.09 1.28
CA PHE A 211 8.25 24.62 0.28
C PHE A 211 7.58 24.49 -1.08
N ALA A 212 8.24 25.01 -2.09
CA ALA A 212 7.92 24.74 -3.48
C ALA A 212 8.75 23.55 -4.01
N PRO A 213 8.32 22.89 -5.10
CA PRO A 213 9.13 21.85 -5.73
C PRO A 213 10.54 22.28 -6.08
N GLY A 214 10.75 23.55 -6.46
CA GLY A 214 12.06 24.13 -6.71
C GLY A 214 12.96 24.11 -5.48
N ASP A 215 12.44 24.48 -4.31
CA ASP A 215 13.18 24.48 -3.04
C ASP A 215 13.65 23.07 -2.69
N ILE A 216 12.77 22.08 -2.82
CA ILE A 216 13.11 20.68 -2.56
C ILE A 216 14.16 20.17 -3.55
N LYS A 217 14.07 20.57 -4.83
CA LYS A 217 15.10 20.22 -5.83
C LYS A 217 16.46 20.77 -5.47
N VAL A 218 16.52 21.98 -4.87
CA VAL A 218 17.77 22.57 -4.36
C VAL A 218 18.22 21.85 -3.10
N ALA A 219 17.34 21.69 -2.11
CA ALA A 219 17.68 21.10 -0.81
C ALA A 219 18.23 19.66 -0.92
N TYR A 220 17.75 18.91 -1.91
CA TYR A 220 18.19 17.53 -2.14
C TYR A 220 19.14 17.35 -3.34
N ASP A 221 19.69 18.45 -3.86
CA ASP A 221 20.61 18.47 -5.03
C ASP A 221 20.06 17.72 -6.26
N MET A 222 18.75 17.79 -6.46
CA MET A 222 18.09 17.12 -7.59
C MET A 222 18.30 17.82 -8.93
N ASN A 223 18.61 19.11 -8.90
CA ASN A 223 18.83 19.90 -10.13
C ASN A 223 20.00 19.35 -10.97
N SER A 224 21.06 18.87 -10.34
CA SER A 224 22.20 18.24 -11.01
C SER A 224 21.79 16.94 -11.71
N VAL A 225 20.96 16.13 -11.05
CA VAL A 225 20.45 14.85 -11.55
C VAL A 225 19.51 15.08 -12.75
N ILE A 226 18.59 16.03 -12.63
CA ILE A 226 17.63 16.38 -13.70
C ILE A 226 18.37 16.98 -14.91
N SER A 227 19.33 17.87 -14.68
CA SER A 227 20.13 18.49 -15.74
C SER A 227 21.00 17.47 -16.49
N ALA A 228 21.36 16.36 -15.86
CA ALA A 228 22.05 15.25 -16.49
C ALA A 228 21.09 14.35 -17.34
N GLY A 229 19.82 14.72 -17.47
CA GLY A 229 18.81 13.99 -18.26
C GLY A 229 18.06 12.92 -17.47
N ASN A 230 18.22 12.85 -16.16
CA ASN A 230 17.53 11.89 -15.30
C ASN A 230 16.25 12.53 -14.70
N ASP A 231 15.33 12.90 -15.55
CA ASP A 231 14.05 13.55 -15.20
C ASP A 231 12.89 12.56 -15.00
N GLY A 232 13.17 11.27 -14.99
CA GLY A 232 12.18 10.19 -14.92
C GLY A 232 11.69 9.70 -16.28
N THR A 233 12.21 10.22 -17.39
CA THR A 233 11.86 9.74 -18.74
C THR A 233 12.10 8.22 -18.85
N GLY A 234 11.07 7.50 -19.35
CA GLY A 234 11.07 6.03 -19.45
C GLY A 234 10.77 5.28 -18.15
N GLN A 235 10.59 6.00 -17.03
CA GLN A 235 10.17 5.41 -15.77
C GLN A 235 8.66 5.53 -15.58
N THR A 236 8.12 4.66 -14.74
CA THR A 236 6.70 4.64 -14.40
C THR A 236 6.57 4.57 -12.88
N ASN A 237 5.92 5.59 -12.30
CA ASN A 237 5.60 5.64 -10.88
C ASN A 237 4.14 5.27 -10.69
N VAL A 238 3.86 4.45 -9.70
CA VAL A 238 2.51 4.15 -9.22
C VAL A 238 2.31 4.86 -7.90
N ILE A 239 1.24 5.62 -7.80
CA ILE A 239 0.73 6.17 -6.54
C ILE A 239 -0.44 5.29 -6.11
N ALA A 240 -0.33 4.67 -4.95
CA ALA A 240 -1.38 3.84 -4.38
C ALA A 240 -2.30 4.68 -3.48
N GLY A 241 -3.60 4.72 -3.80
CA GLY A 241 -4.61 5.49 -3.09
C GLY A 241 -5.84 4.69 -2.70
N GLN A 242 -6.71 5.33 -1.90
CA GLN A 242 -8.00 4.79 -1.50
C GLN A 242 -9.14 5.81 -1.58
N SER A 243 -8.96 6.85 -2.40
CA SER A 243 -9.93 7.92 -2.68
C SER A 243 -9.75 8.39 -4.11
N ALA A 244 -10.81 8.85 -4.74
CA ALA A 244 -10.71 9.62 -5.98
C ALA A 244 -10.05 10.98 -5.71
N VAL A 245 -9.46 11.57 -6.74
CA VAL A 245 -8.77 12.88 -6.72
C VAL A 245 -9.36 13.84 -7.72
N SER A 246 -9.01 15.12 -7.58
CA SER A 246 -9.27 16.15 -8.58
C SER A 246 -8.05 16.29 -9.51
N LEU A 247 -8.15 15.80 -10.74
CA LEU A 247 -7.07 15.97 -11.72
C LEU A 247 -6.82 17.44 -12.08
N THR A 248 -7.81 18.31 -11.86
CA THR A 248 -7.66 19.76 -12.04
C THR A 248 -6.73 20.36 -10.99
N ASP A 249 -6.81 19.90 -9.74
CA ASP A 249 -5.94 20.39 -8.66
C ASP A 249 -4.49 19.98 -8.94
N VAL A 250 -4.27 18.73 -9.34
CA VAL A 250 -2.94 18.24 -9.77
C VAL A 250 -2.37 19.09 -10.93
N SER A 251 -3.17 19.38 -11.95
CA SER A 251 -2.71 20.19 -13.10
C SER A 251 -2.44 21.64 -12.72
N ASN A 252 -3.21 22.21 -11.81
CA ASN A 252 -3.01 23.56 -11.29
C ASN A 252 -1.70 23.63 -10.49
N PHE A 253 -1.45 22.66 -9.63
CA PHE A 253 -0.20 22.57 -8.90
C PHE A 253 1.02 22.46 -9.85
N GLN A 254 0.96 21.55 -10.82
CA GLN A 254 2.04 21.41 -11.82
C GLN A 254 2.32 22.72 -12.55
N THR A 255 1.26 23.44 -12.95
CA THR A 255 1.39 24.74 -13.59
C THR A 255 2.05 25.78 -12.68
N ALA A 256 1.60 25.85 -11.44
CA ALA A 256 2.15 26.75 -10.43
C ALA A 256 3.62 26.42 -10.10
N ALA A 257 3.98 25.12 -10.12
CA ALA A 257 5.35 24.64 -9.97
C ALA A 257 6.25 24.89 -11.21
N GLY A 258 5.76 25.58 -12.23
CA GLY A 258 6.49 25.81 -13.48
C GLY A 258 6.70 24.57 -14.34
N SER A 259 6.00 23.49 -14.05
CA SER A 259 6.05 22.24 -14.83
C SER A 259 4.96 22.22 -15.89
N THR A 260 5.21 21.54 -17.00
CA THR A 260 4.16 21.27 -18.00
C THR A 260 3.18 20.26 -17.43
N PRO A 261 1.87 20.58 -17.35
CA PRO A 261 0.88 19.66 -16.82
C PRO A 261 0.84 18.34 -17.58
N LYS A 262 0.90 17.23 -16.82
CA LYS A 262 0.81 15.86 -17.34
C LYS A 262 -0.14 15.07 -16.44
N SER A 263 -1.31 14.73 -16.98
CA SER A 263 -2.31 13.99 -16.20
C SER A 263 -1.83 12.58 -15.87
N PRO A 264 -2.02 12.10 -14.62
CA PRO A 264 -1.80 10.71 -14.28
C PRO A 264 -2.82 9.80 -14.98
N ILE A 265 -2.43 8.54 -15.21
CA ILE A 265 -3.32 7.49 -15.67
C ILE A 265 -4.04 6.92 -14.46
N THR A 266 -5.35 7.19 -14.35
CA THR A 266 -6.14 6.74 -13.19
C THR A 266 -6.71 5.33 -13.42
N VAL A 267 -6.58 4.48 -12.41
CA VAL A 267 -7.11 3.11 -12.42
C VAL A 267 -7.90 2.85 -11.14
N LEU A 268 -9.21 2.68 -11.29
CA LEU A 268 -10.06 2.20 -10.19
C LEU A 268 -9.91 0.69 -10.08
N VAL A 269 -9.54 0.19 -8.90
CA VAL A 269 -9.40 -1.25 -8.64
C VAL A 269 -10.72 -1.97 -8.92
N PRO A 270 -10.72 -2.98 -9.80
CA PRO A 270 -11.94 -3.71 -10.13
C PRO A 270 -12.61 -4.33 -8.91
N GLY A 271 -13.94 -4.21 -8.83
CA GLY A 271 -14.73 -4.76 -7.73
C GLY A 271 -14.77 -3.90 -6.47
N SER A 272 -13.97 -2.84 -6.37
CA SER A 272 -13.92 -1.95 -5.20
C SER A 272 -15.10 -0.97 -5.08
N GLY A 273 -16.11 -1.11 -5.91
CA GLY A 273 -17.27 -0.22 -5.96
C GLY A 273 -17.08 0.93 -6.94
N SER A 274 -18.01 1.88 -6.93
CA SER A 274 -17.90 3.10 -7.74
C SER A 274 -16.85 4.04 -7.17
N SER A 275 -16.29 4.90 -8.03
CA SER A 275 -15.36 5.96 -7.62
C SER A 275 -15.98 6.80 -6.49
N ALA A 276 -15.23 7.01 -5.43
CA ALA A 276 -15.67 7.75 -4.25
C ALA A 276 -14.54 8.62 -3.71
N THR A 277 -14.90 9.79 -3.18
CA THR A 277 -13.97 10.73 -2.58
C THR A 277 -14.12 10.73 -1.06
N TYR A 278 -12.99 10.59 -0.37
CA TYR A 278 -12.88 10.67 1.08
C TYR A 278 -11.92 11.80 1.42
N ALA A 279 -12.40 12.85 2.09
CA ALA A 279 -11.70 14.13 2.23
C ALA A 279 -10.24 14.03 2.76
N GLY A 280 -9.98 13.18 3.76
CA GLY A 280 -8.63 12.97 4.27
C GLY A 280 -7.72 12.23 3.29
N ASP A 281 -8.26 11.19 2.68
CA ASP A 281 -7.53 10.35 1.71
C ASP A 281 -7.32 11.07 0.37
N GLN A 282 -8.23 11.99 -0.01
CA GLN A 282 -8.08 12.82 -1.20
C GLN A 282 -6.85 13.74 -1.05
N GLY A 283 -6.73 14.43 0.09
CA GLY A 283 -5.61 15.34 0.32
C GLY A 283 -4.26 14.63 0.23
N GLU A 284 -4.15 13.39 0.75
CA GLU A 284 -2.95 12.57 0.61
C GLU A 284 -2.66 12.24 -0.86
N SER A 285 -3.69 11.79 -1.58
CA SER A 285 -3.52 11.39 -2.97
C SER A 285 -3.20 12.57 -3.89
N ASP A 286 -3.79 13.75 -3.62
CA ASP A 286 -3.46 15.00 -4.33
C ASP A 286 -1.97 15.34 -4.08
N LEU A 287 -1.52 15.35 -2.81
CA LEU A 287 -0.14 15.60 -2.41
C LEU A 287 0.84 14.67 -3.16
N ASP A 288 0.58 13.37 -3.12
CA ASP A 288 1.44 12.36 -3.76
C ASP A 288 1.55 12.58 -5.27
N LEU A 289 0.44 12.86 -5.94
CA LEU A 289 0.41 13.10 -7.38
C LEU A 289 1.10 14.41 -7.77
N GLU A 290 0.86 15.47 -7.02
CA GLU A 290 1.44 16.79 -7.22
C GLU A 290 2.97 16.74 -7.13
N TRP A 291 3.47 16.19 -6.04
CA TRP A 291 4.90 16.14 -5.78
C TRP A 291 5.62 15.13 -6.66
N SER A 292 5.12 13.90 -6.80
CA SER A 292 5.81 12.91 -7.63
C SER A 292 5.91 13.33 -9.09
N SER A 293 4.88 13.98 -9.64
CA SER A 293 4.86 14.43 -11.03
C SER A 293 5.73 15.65 -11.28
N THR A 294 5.95 16.51 -10.28
CA THR A 294 6.82 17.68 -10.42
C THR A 294 8.29 17.37 -10.14
N MET A 295 8.57 16.38 -9.29
CA MET A 295 9.93 15.94 -8.98
C MET A 295 10.51 15.04 -10.06
N ALA A 296 9.67 14.28 -10.79
CA ALA A 296 10.06 13.44 -11.93
C ALA A 296 9.18 13.74 -13.15
N PRO A 297 9.34 14.93 -13.79
CA PRO A 297 8.41 15.41 -14.81
C PRO A 297 8.38 14.56 -16.09
N GLY A 298 9.44 13.80 -16.38
CA GLY A 298 9.50 12.88 -17.50
C GLY A 298 8.79 11.55 -17.25
N ALA A 299 8.54 11.17 -15.99
CA ALA A 299 7.93 9.90 -15.65
C ALA A 299 6.46 9.79 -16.07
N THR A 300 6.01 8.56 -16.31
CA THR A 300 4.58 8.25 -16.40
C THR A 300 4.06 7.96 -14.99
N VAL A 301 3.00 8.63 -14.58
CA VAL A 301 2.39 8.41 -13.26
C VAL A 301 1.08 7.64 -13.43
N TYR A 302 0.95 6.51 -12.76
CA TYR A 302 -0.31 5.80 -12.55
C TYR A 302 -0.85 6.14 -11.17
N PHE A 303 -2.12 6.47 -11.10
CA PHE A 303 -2.86 6.57 -9.85
C PHE A 303 -3.81 5.39 -9.74
N ILE A 304 -3.53 4.46 -8.83
CA ILE A 304 -4.33 3.27 -8.59
C ILE A 304 -5.05 3.44 -7.27
N TYR A 305 -6.38 3.41 -7.29
CA TYR A 305 -7.18 3.70 -6.10
C TYR A 305 -8.39 2.78 -5.97
N THR A 306 -8.88 2.61 -4.75
CA THR A 306 -10.10 1.86 -4.45
C THR A 306 -11.33 2.75 -4.41
N GLY A 307 -12.48 2.17 -4.73
CA GLY A 307 -13.77 2.84 -4.71
C GLY A 307 -14.50 2.75 -3.37
N GLY A 308 -15.81 2.90 -3.41
CA GLY A 308 -16.68 3.06 -2.23
C GLY A 308 -17.00 1.79 -1.44
N SER A 309 -16.51 0.61 -1.82
CA SER A 309 -16.69 -0.62 -1.04
C SER A 309 -15.92 -0.54 0.29
N PRO A 310 -16.59 -0.71 1.45
CA PRO A 310 -16.00 -0.35 2.74
C PRO A 310 -14.86 -1.27 3.21
N ASN A 311 -14.74 -2.46 2.63
CA ASN A 311 -13.70 -3.43 2.94
C ASN A 311 -12.51 -3.40 1.96
N TYR A 312 -12.57 -2.56 0.91
CA TYR A 312 -11.42 -2.25 0.09
C TYR A 312 -10.64 -1.04 0.63
N ASN A 313 -9.35 -1.07 0.48
CA ASN A 313 -8.45 0.00 0.91
C ASN A 313 -7.17 0.06 0.06
N VAL A 314 -6.23 0.93 0.41
CA VAL A 314 -4.99 1.13 -0.34
C VAL A 314 -4.18 -0.15 -0.56
N PHE A 315 -4.23 -1.12 0.35
CA PHE A 315 -3.51 -2.39 0.16
C PHE A 315 -4.03 -3.17 -1.05
N ASP A 316 -5.32 -3.04 -1.40
CA ASP A 316 -5.87 -3.62 -2.64
C ASP A 316 -5.32 -2.91 -3.89
N SER A 317 -5.04 -1.61 -3.80
CA SER A 317 -4.38 -0.85 -4.87
C SER A 317 -2.94 -1.31 -5.06
N ILE A 318 -2.22 -1.56 -3.98
CA ILE A 318 -0.86 -2.11 -4.00
C ILE A 318 -0.86 -3.52 -4.59
N ASP A 319 -1.73 -4.41 -4.10
CA ASP A 319 -1.86 -5.78 -4.62
C ASP A 319 -2.15 -5.78 -6.12
N PHE A 320 -3.05 -4.89 -6.58
CA PHE A 320 -3.38 -4.75 -7.99
C PHE A 320 -2.18 -4.27 -8.81
N ALA A 321 -1.42 -3.29 -8.30
CA ALA A 321 -0.21 -2.80 -8.97
C ALA A 321 0.85 -3.90 -9.12
N ILE A 322 1.07 -4.68 -8.08
CA ILE A 322 2.03 -5.79 -8.07
C ILE A 322 1.58 -6.91 -9.02
N ASP A 323 0.33 -7.33 -8.93
CA ASP A 323 -0.18 -8.46 -9.72
C ASP A 323 -0.23 -8.17 -11.22
N ASN A 324 -0.41 -6.90 -11.59
CA ASN A 324 -0.39 -6.45 -12.99
C ASN A 324 0.99 -5.90 -13.41
N ARG A 325 1.98 -5.90 -12.52
CA ARG A 325 3.31 -5.33 -12.74
C ARG A 325 3.23 -3.91 -13.30
N LEU A 326 2.39 -3.08 -12.70
CA LEU A 326 2.25 -1.67 -13.08
C LEU A 326 3.37 -0.87 -12.38
N GLY A 327 4.10 -0.13 -13.19
CA GLY A 327 5.16 0.75 -12.74
C GLY A 327 6.44 0.08 -12.21
N ASN A 328 7.50 0.85 -12.19
CA ASN A 328 8.82 0.44 -11.68
C ASN A 328 8.96 0.82 -10.20
N VAL A 329 8.25 1.87 -9.77
CA VAL A 329 8.22 2.36 -8.39
C VAL A 329 6.76 2.40 -7.93
N ILE A 330 6.47 1.92 -6.73
CA ILE A 330 5.16 1.99 -6.09
C ILE A 330 5.32 2.82 -4.83
N SER A 331 4.69 3.99 -4.80
CA SER A 331 4.67 4.91 -3.66
C SER A 331 3.43 4.71 -2.80
N ILE A 332 3.63 4.66 -1.48
CA ILE A 332 2.62 4.32 -0.49
C ILE A 332 2.71 5.33 0.66
N SER A 333 1.79 6.27 0.70
CA SER A 333 1.71 7.26 1.78
C SER A 333 0.64 6.89 2.82
N TYR A 334 0.39 5.60 2.98
CA TYR A 334 -0.56 5.05 3.92
C TYR A 334 0.10 4.03 4.82
N GLY A 335 -0.34 4.02 6.06
CA GLY A 335 0.15 3.04 7.03
C GLY A 335 -0.83 2.79 8.16
N ALA A 336 -0.48 1.80 8.94
CA ALA A 336 -1.14 1.48 10.19
C ALA A 336 -0.10 1.07 11.22
N CYS A 337 -0.34 1.39 12.48
CA CYS A 337 0.47 0.85 13.56
C CYS A 337 0.57 -0.67 13.44
N GLU A 338 1.79 -1.22 13.43
CA GLU A 338 2.01 -2.66 13.27
C GLU A 338 1.26 -3.46 14.32
N ALA A 339 1.32 -3.03 15.60
CA ALA A 339 0.60 -3.66 16.69
C ALA A 339 -0.94 -3.54 16.60
N GLY A 340 -1.44 -2.65 15.75
CA GLY A 340 -2.86 -2.49 15.44
C GLY A 340 -3.38 -3.44 14.37
N ASN A 341 -2.49 -4.19 13.72
CA ASN A 341 -2.86 -5.20 12.72
C ASN A 341 -2.96 -6.59 13.34
N SER A 342 -3.78 -7.47 12.77
CA SER A 342 -3.74 -8.88 13.13
C SER A 342 -2.45 -9.53 12.59
N PRO A 343 -1.86 -10.50 13.29
CA PRO A 343 -0.67 -11.20 12.80
C PRO A 343 -0.86 -11.83 11.41
N SER A 344 -2.06 -12.32 11.10
CA SER A 344 -2.35 -12.89 9.78
C SER A 344 -2.43 -11.81 8.69
N THR A 345 -2.85 -10.59 9.02
CA THR A 345 -2.83 -9.46 8.08
C THR A 345 -1.39 -9.10 7.70
N LEU A 346 -0.48 -9.04 8.66
CA LEU A 346 0.94 -8.83 8.36
C LEU A 346 1.50 -9.97 7.49
N THR A 347 1.21 -11.22 7.85
CA THR A 347 1.61 -12.41 7.05
C THR A 347 1.06 -12.37 5.63
N GLN A 348 -0.17 -11.89 5.44
CA GLN A 348 -0.79 -11.71 4.13
C GLN A 348 0.07 -10.82 3.23
N PHE A 349 0.44 -9.63 3.70
CA PHE A 349 1.22 -8.69 2.90
C PHE A 349 2.64 -9.18 2.65
N GLU A 350 3.29 -9.79 3.65
CA GLU A 350 4.59 -10.44 3.49
C GLU A 350 4.53 -11.63 2.50
N SER A 351 3.34 -12.12 2.18
CA SER A 351 3.17 -13.11 1.11
C SER A 351 3.11 -12.50 -0.29
N ILE A 352 2.79 -11.20 -0.42
CA ILE A 352 2.63 -10.49 -1.71
C ILE A 352 3.87 -9.67 -2.08
N TYR A 353 4.43 -8.90 -1.15
CA TYR A 353 5.50 -7.94 -1.43
C TYR A 353 6.78 -8.53 -2.06
N PRO A 354 7.24 -9.76 -1.73
CA PRO A 354 8.36 -10.37 -2.43
C PRO A 354 8.14 -10.57 -3.93
N GLN A 355 6.87 -10.59 -4.39
CA GLN A 355 6.56 -10.64 -5.82
C GLN A 355 6.98 -9.32 -6.49
N ALA A 356 6.72 -8.17 -5.87
CA ALA A 356 7.16 -6.87 -6.38
C ALA A 356 8.68 -6.83 -6.55
N ALA A 357 9.43 -7.23 -5.53
CA ALA A 357 10.89 -7.30 -5.57
C ALA A 357 11.39 -8.21 -6.70
N ALA A 358 10.83 -9.44 -6.84
CA ALA A 358 11.19 -10.38 -7.89
C ALA A 358 10.82 -9.87 -9.30
N GLN A 359 9.88 -8.93 -9.42
CA GLN A 359 9.46 -8.29 -10.67
C GLN A 359 10.27 -7.02 -10.99
N GLY A 360 11.17 -6.60 -10.10
CA GLY A 360 11.95 -5.38 -10.25
C GLY A 360 11.14 -4.11 -9.97
N GLN A 361 10.08 -4.21 -9.15
CA GLN A 361 9.32 -3.07 -8.67
C GLN A 361 9.86 -2.64 -7.31
N THR A 362 10.24 -1.39 -7.17
CA THR A 362 10.66 -0.79 -5.91
C THR A 362 9.46 -0.24 -5.18
N MET A 363 9.23 -0.69 -3.96
CA MET A 363 8.19 -0.15 -3.09
C MET A 363 8.82 0.87 -2.14
N VAL A 364 8.23 2.05 -2.07
CA VAL A 364 8.61 3.12 -1.13
C VAL A 364 7.39 3.50 -0.29
N THR A 365 7.58 3.71 1.00
CA THR A 365 6.48 4.03 1.90
C THR A 365 6.89 5.04 2.97
N ALA A 366 5.94 5.89 3.37
CA ALA A 366 6.12 6.77 4.51
C ALA A 366 6.29 5.97 5.81
N SER A 367 7.25 6.35 6.66
CA SER A 367 7.50 5.69 7.95
C SER A 367 6.50 6.11 9.04
N GLY A 368 5.62 7.08 8.75
CA GLY A 368 4.58 7.60 9.64
C GLY A 368 4.94 8.95 10.27
N ASP A 369 3.92 9.59 10.84
CA ASP A 369 4.00 10.97 11.37
C ASP A 369 4.06 11.02 12.90
N GLN A 370 4.07 9.88 13.58
CA GLN A 370 4.02 9.77 15.03
C GLN A 370 5.37 9.42 15.67
N GLY A 371 6.45 9.52 14.91
CA GLY A 371 7.78 9.15 15.36
C GLY A 371 7.83 7.68 15.85
N SER A 372 8.36 7.45 17.04
CA SER A 372 8.53 6.11 17.61
C SER A 372 7.26 5.51 18.23
N THR A 373 6.12 6.18 18.14
CA THR A 373 4.83 5.76 18.73
C THR A 373 3.76 5.63 17.65
N ALA A 374 3.99 4.78 16.66
CA ALA A 374 3.12 4.67 15.48
C ALA A 374 1.64 4.38 15.80
N CYS A 375 1.33 3.83 16.98
CA CYS A 375 -0.04 3.63 17.45
C CYS A 375 -0.70 4.90 18.00
N PHE A 376 0.05 5.98 18.19
CA PHE A 376 -0.50 7.22 18.74
C PHE A 376 -1.53 7.82 17.78
N GLN A 377 -2.67 8.23 18.31
CA GLN A 377 -3.74 8.87 17.55
C GLN A 377 -4.11 10.23 18.14
N SER A 378 -4.44 10.23 19.43
CA SER A 378 -4.80 11.43 20.20
C SER A 378 -4.96 11.04 21.67
N PRO A 379 -4.59 11.89 22.63
CA PRO A 379 -4.82 11.62 24.06
C PRO A 379 -6.31 11.48 24.41
N THR A 380 -7.21 11.96 23.55
CA THR A 380 -8.67 11.81 23.73
C THR A 380 -9.24 10.54 23.07
N THR A 381 -8.45 9.84 22.26
CA THR A 381 -8.84 8.57 21.64
C THR A 381 -8.71 7.45 22.66
N THR A 382 -9.74 6.63 22.81
CA THR A 382 -9.77 5.55 23.81
C THR A 382 -9.43 4.17 23.22
N SER A 383 -9.33 4.08 21.90
CA SER A 383 -9.02 2.83 21.19
C SER A 383 -7.99 3.06 20.08
N PRO A 384 -6.78 2.53 20.23
CA PRO A 384 -6.30 1.67 21.34
C PRO A 384 -6.16 2.44 22.68
N PRO A 385 -6.06 1.73 23.81
CA PRO A 385 -5.78 2.37 25.09
C PRO A 385 -4.51 3.22 25.08
N LEU A 386 -4.44 4.29 25.88
CA LEU A 386 -3.32 5.23 25.89
C LEU A 386 -1.95 4.55 26.05
N ALA A 387 -1.86 3.56 26.94
CA ALA A 387 -0.63 2.79 27.13
C ALA A 387 -0.15 2.07 25.84
N THR A 388 -1.07 1.66 24.97
CA THR A 388 -0.74 1.09 23.65
C THR A 388 -0.36 2.18 22.66
N GLN A 389 -1.00 3.33 22.73
CA GLN A 389 -0.69 4.48 21.88
C GLN A 389 0.72 5.04 22.16
N GLU A 390 1.15 5.04 23.41
CA GLU A 390 2.46 5.54 23.88
C GLU A 390 3.58 4.50 23.84
N ALA A 391 3.26 3.25 23.51
CA ALA A 391 4.26 2.21 23.37
C ALA A 391 5.17 2.43 22.16
N LEU A 392 6.43 2.03 22.27
CA LEU A 392 7.34 2.00 21.12
C LEU A 392 6.81 1.04 20.06
N THR A 393 6.47 1.57 18.91
CA THR A 393 5.90 0.82 17.80
C THR A 393 6.30 1.45 16.47
N VAL A 394 6.23 0.66 15.41
CA VAL A 394 6.52 1.07 14.02
C VAL A 394 5.25 1.04 13.18
N ASN A 395 5.29 1.75 12.05
CA ASN A 395 4.24 1.67 11.04
C ASN A 395 4.47 0.48 10.09
N TYR A 396 3.37 -0.12 9.68
CA TYR A 396 3.33 -1.06 8.58
C TYR A 396 2.64 -0.36 7.37
N PRO A 397 3.16 -0.42 6.14
CA PRO A 397 4.17 -1.38 5.64
C PRO A 397 5.64 -0.95 5.80
N ALA A 398 5.96 0.18 6.44
CA ALA A 398 7.33 0.66 6.60
C ALA A 398 8.28 -0.34 7.32
N SER A 399 7.73 -1.20 8.17
CA SER A 399 8.48 -2.26 8.86
C SER A 399 8.75 -3.52 8.03
N SER A 400 8.18 -3.63 6.82
CA SER A 400 8.41 -4.77 5.94
C SER A 400 9.83 -4.77 5.38
N ALA A 401 10.44 -5.95 5.29
CA ALA A 401 11.76 -6.13 4.69
C ALA A 401 11.80 -5.91 3.16
N TYR A 402 10.65 -5.77 2.52
CA TYR A 402 10.51 -5.65 1.06
C TYR A 402 10.18 -4.24 0.60
N VAL A 403 10.14 -3.28 1.50
CA VAL A 403 9.86 -1.88 1.17
C VAL A 403 10.99 -0.96 1.67
N THR A 404 11.15 0.17 1.04
CA THR A 404 12.03 1.25 1.51
C THR A 404 11.19 2.20 2.35
N ALA A 405 11.45 2.24 3.65
CA ALA A 405 10.82 3.19 4.55
C ALA A 405 11.45 4.58 4.39
N VAL A 406 10.62 5.60 4.22
CA VAL A 406 11.04 6.99 4.02
C VAL A 406 10.60 7.82 5.22
N GLY A 407 11.56 8.37 5.95
CA GLY A 407 11.33 9.32 7.05
C GLY A 407 11.20 10.74 6.53
N GLY A 408 10.58 11.60 7.35
CA GLY A 408 10.54 13.03 7.09
C GLY A 408 11.86 13.72 7.41
N THR A 409 12.12 14.84 6.77
CA THR A 409 13.19 15.77 7.12
C THR A 409 12.59 17.10 7.54
N GLU A 410 13.33 17.85 8.36
CA GLU A 410 12.92 19.14 8.86
C GLU A 410 14.03 20.17 8.59
N ALA A 411 13.66 21.31 8.03
CA ALA A 411 14.59 22.40 7.86
C ALA A 411 14.78 23.17 9.19
N PRO A 412 16.01 23.58 9.56
CA PRO A 412 16.23 24.40 10.73
C PRO A 412 15.44 25.71 10.66
N SER A 413 14.84 26.11 11.78
CA SER A 413 14.01 27.33 11.85
C SER A 413 14.77 28.60 11.38
N ALA A 414 16.06 28.67 11.64
CA ALA A 414 16.89 29.78 11.20
C ALA A 414 17.01 29.87 9.67
N ASP A 415 17.06 28.73 8.99
CA ASP A 415 17.15 28.68 7.53
C ASP A 415 15.84 29.06 6.88
N ILE A 416 14.70 28.66 7.48
CA ILE A 416 13.36 29.06 7.04
C ILE A 416 13.17 30.56 7.16
N ILE A 417 13.52 31.16 8.30
CA ILE A 417 13.41 32.60 8.52
C ILE A 417 14.29 33.37 7.52
N ASN A 418 15.49 32.91 7.27
CA ASN A 418 16.41 33.54 6.34
C ASN A 418 15.93 33.45 4.89
N SER A 419 15.26 32.38 4.50
CA SER A 419 14.70 32.24 3.16
C SER A 419 13.56 33.26 2.90
N VAL A 420 12.70 33.47 3.91
CA VAL A 420 11.56 34.43 3.82
C VAL A 420 12.04 35.87 3.73
N THR A 421 13.09 36.23 4.47
CA THR A 421 13.59 37.62 4.53
C THR A 421 14.61 37.93 3.45
N GLY A 422 15.10 36.92 2.75
CA GLY A 422 16.21 37.08 1.79
C GLY A 422 17.53 37.53 2.44
N THR A 423 17.60 37.51 3.77
CA THR A 423 18.75 37.93 4.56
C THR A 423 19.31 36.80 5.39
N GLY A 424 20.57 36.49 5.24
CA GLY A 424 21.27 35.48 6.01
C GLY A 424 22.29 34.70 5.18
N ALA A 425 23.27 34.10 5.84
CA ALA A 425 24.38 33.42 5.19
C ALA A 425 23.97 32.20 4.35
N ASN A 426 22.81 31.62 4.62
CA ASN A 426 22.34 30.36 4.02
C ASN A 426 21.13 30.56 3.09
N ALA A 427 20.64 31.78 2.90
CA ALA A 427 19.44 32.06 2.10
C ALA A 427 19.54 31.55 0.64
N SER A 428 20.74 31.39 0.10
CA SER A 428 20.99 30.88 -1.24
C SER A 428 21.46 29.41 -1.30
N THR A 429 21.64 28.75 -0.16
CA THR A 429 22.23 27.39 -0.11
C THR A 429 21.20 26.32 -0.29
N TYR A 430 19.96 26.52 0.21
CA TYR A 430 18.90 25.52 0.26
C TYR A 430 17.65 25.92 -0.53
N TRP A 431 17.57 27.15 -1.06
CA TRP A 431 16.38 27.70 -1.65
C TRP A 431 16.62 28.17 -3.08
N GLU A 432 15.61 28.12 -3.90
CA GLU A 432 15.65 28.80 -5.18
C GLU A 432 15.84 30.30 -4.98
N THR A 433 16.44 30.94 -5.98
CA THR A 433 16.49 32.42 -6.03
C THR A 433 15.04 32.94 -5.93
N PRO A 434 14.78 33.96 -5.07
CA PRO A 434 13.44 34.52 -4.95
C PRO A 434 12.85 34.86 -6.32
N GLY A 435 11.71 34.27 -6.63
CA GLY A 435 11.06 34.37 -7.92
C GLY A 435 9.66 33.72 -7.88
N ALA A 436 9.15 33.36 -9.03
CA ALA A 436 7.79 32.86 -9.18
C ALA A 436 7.49 31.57 -8.39
N SER A 437 8.50 30.80 -8.03
CA SER A 437 8.34 29.54 -7.29
C SER A 437 8.01 29.72 -5.80
N ASP A 438 8.39 30.86 -5.21
CA ASP A 438 8.12 31.15 -3.80
C ASP A 438 6.63 31.38 -3.51
N GLU A 439 5.84 31.55 -4.54
CA GLU A 439 4.39 31.73 -4.44
C GLU A 439 3.63 30.39 -4.34
N ILE A 440 4.32 29.27 -4.51
CA ILE A 440 3.71 27.97 -4.50
C ILE A 440 3.72 27.42 -3.09
N THR A 441 2.56 27.25 -2.55
CA THR A 441 2.38 26.58 -1.28
C THR A 441 2.14 25.10 -1.52
N SER A 442 3.10 24.26 -1.15
CA SER A 442 2.76 22.86 -0.89
C SER A 442 1.88 22.78 0.37
N LEU A 443 1.23 21.67 0.56
CA LEU A 443 0.44 21.42 1.76
C LEU A 443 1.30 21.33 3.04
N LEU A 444 2.61 21.31 2.91
CA LEU A 444 3.54 21.24 4.04
C LEU A 444 3.93 22.65 4.48
N LYS A 445 3.57 22.98 5.70
CA LYS A 445 4.00 24.20 6.39
C LYS A 445 5.09 23.84 7.39
N TYR A 446 6.15 24.63 7.39
CA TYR A 446 7.20 24.60 8.40
C TYR A 446 7.19 25.86 9.28
#